data_31ad9e071a4f7f7e5d726a5eecfe5dab
#
_entry.id   31ad9e071a4f7f7e5d726a5eecfe5dab
#
_cell.length_a   1.000
_cell.length_b   1.000
_cell.length_c   1.000
_cell.angle_alpha   90.00
_cell.angle_beta   90.00
_cell.angle_gamma   90.00
#
_symmetry.space_group_name_H-M   'P 1'
#
loop_
_entity.id
_entity.type
_entity.pdbx_description
1 polymer ?
#
loop_
_entity_poly.entity_id
_entity_poly.type
_entity_poly.pdbx_seq_one_letter_code
_entity_poly.pdbx_strand_id
1 'polypeptide(L)'
;MKIAKLILCVAWLSPSWLVGQEIKVTPLLSRDLTGFPGKEGTMITVVYPPGGSEPIHRHNAHVFVYVLEGTVIMQVRGGREMTLAAGQTFYESPSDIHVIGRNASKTEPAKFIAFFVKDKGAPTHIPAK
;
A
#
# COMPACT_ATOMS: atom_id res chain seq x y z
N MET A 1 34.31 -32.04 51.45
CA MET A 1 33.80 -30.70 51.15
C MET A 1 33.57 -30.63 49.62
N LYS A 2 32.31 -30.73 49.15
CA LYS A 2 31.97 -30.73 47.72
C LYS A 2 31.61 -29.32 47.31
N ILE A 3 32.43 -28.72 46.44
CA ILE A 3 32.17 -27.36 45.90
C ILE A 3 31.22 -27.51 44.70
N ALA A 4 29.98 -27.06 44.86
CA ALA A 4 29.02 -26.98 43.76
C ALA A 4 29.38 -25.79 42.89
N LYS A 5 29.73 -26.03 41.61
CA LYS A 5 29.91 -24.98 40.60
C LYS A 5 28.54 -24.51 40.11
N LEU A 6 28.20 -23.29 40.48
CA LEU A 6 27.01 -22.60 39.95
C LEU A 6 27.31 -22.14 38.51
N ILE A 7 26.64 -22.77 37.52
CA ILE A 7 26.71 -22.35 36.13
C ILE A 7 25.68 -21.26 35.92
N LEU A 8 26.16 -20.03 35.77
CA LEU A 8 25.32 -18.89 35.45
C LEU A 8 24.99 -18.91 33.93
N CYS A 9 23.80 -19.37 33.57
CA CYS A 9 23.32 -19.25 32.20
C CYS A 9 22.94 -17.79 31.92
N VAL A 10 23.81 -17.05 31.21
CA VAL A 10 23.50 -15.75 30.69
C VAL A 10 22.67 -15.94 29.40
N ALA A 11 21.37 -15.73 29.51
CA ALA A 11 20.49 -15.69 28.34
C ALA A 11 20.77 -14.43 27.53
N TRP A 12 21.35 -14.60 26.35
CA TRP A 12 21.53 -13.53 25.38
C TRP A 12 20.15 -13.23 24.77
N LEU A 13 19.52 -12.17 25.24
CA LEU A 13 18.37 -11.55 24.56
C LEU A 13 18.87 -10.87 23.30
N SER A 14 18.82 -11.57 22.18
CA SER A 14 19.03 -10.98 20.87
C SER A 14 17.93 -9.94 20.62
N PRO A 15 18.25 -8.67 20.31
CA PRO A 15 17.23 -7.72 19.92
C PRO A 15 16.61 -8.20 18.61
N SER A 16 15.35 -8.62 18.66
CA SER A 16 14.55 -8.85 17.46
C SER A 16 14.32 -7.49 16.80
N TRP A 17 15.09 -7.19 15.77
CA TRP A 17 14.83 -6.07 14.89
C TRP A 17 13.46 -6.33 14.24
N LEU A 18 12.44 -5.64 14.69
CA LEU A 18 11.16 -5.54 13.99
C LEU A 18 11.44 -4.81 12.67
N VAL A 19 11.81 -5.57 11.63
CA VAL A 19 11.78 -5.08 10.26
C VAL A 19 10.30 -4.83 9.98
N GLY A 20 9.90 -3.56 9.91
CA GLY A 20 8.55 -3.18 9.51
C GLY A 20 8.26 -3.82 8.16
N GLN A 21 7.14 -4.54 8.05
CA GLN A 21 6.74 -5.12 6.78
C GLN A 21 6.51 -3.99 5.78
N GLU A 22 7.10 -4.11 4.59
CA GLU A 22 6.94 -3.12 3.52
C GLU A 22 5.61 -3.30 2.79
N ILE A 23 5.12 -2.20 2.19
CA ILE A 23 3.98 -2.24 1.26
C ILE A 23 4.39 -3.08 0.05
N LYS A 24 3.58 -4.07 -0.27
CA LYS A 24 3.81 -4.95 -1.40
C LYS A 24 2.94 -4.56 -2.58
N VAL A 25 3.58 -4.19 -3.69
CA VAL A 25 2.92 -3.93 -4.98
C VAL A 25 3.19 -5.07 -5.94
N THR A 26 2.15 -5.65 -6.53
CA THR A 26 2.27 -6.76 -7.49
C THR A 26 1.58 -6.38 -8.80
N PRO A 27 2.31 -6.25 -9.91
CA PRO A 27 1.72 -6.07 -11.24
C PRO A 27 0.86 -7.28 -11.63
N LEU A 28 -0.31 -7.02 -12.20
CA LEU A 28 -1.22 -8.06 -12.68
C LEU A 28 -1.35 -8.05 -14.21
N LEU A 29 -1.55 -6.87 -14.79
CA LEU A 29 -1.83 -6.72 -16.21
C LEU A 29 -1.50 -5.30 -16.66
N SER A 30 -0.90 -5.16 -17.84
CA SER A 30 -0.84 -3.90 -18.59
C SER A 30 -1.21 -4.14 -20.04
N ARG A 31 -2.01 -3.26 -20.63
CA ARG A 31 -2.45 -3.31 -22.02
C ARG A 31 -2.61 -1.92 -22.61
N ASP A 32 -2.14 -1.75 -23.84
CA ASP A 32 -2.46 -0.58 -24.64
C ASP A 32 -3.98 -0.50 -24.84
N LEU A 33 -4.55 0.69 -24.71
CA LEU A 33 -5.99 0.90 -24.88
C LEU A 33 -6.29 1.25 -26.34
N THR A 34 -6.86 0.28 -27.08
CA THR A 34 -7.32 0.51 -28.46
C THR A 34 -8.38 1.62 -28.48
N GLY A 35 -8.21 2.62 -29.36
CA GLY A 35 -9.08 3.79 -29.41
C GLY A 35 -8.66 4.96 -28.52
N PHE A 36 -7.63 4.78 -27.68
CA PHE A 36 -7.05 5.83 -26.85
C PHE A 36 -5.53 5.91 -27.10
N PRO A 37 -5.08 6.56 -28.21
CA PRO A 37 -3.67 6.60 -28.57
C PRO A 37 -2.78 7.12 -27.43
N GLY A 38 -1.68 6.40 -27.18
CA GLY A 38 -0.72 6.76 -26.14
C GLY A 38 -1.16 6.44 -24.71
N LYS A 39 -2.29 5.77 -24.52
CA LYS A 39 -2.79 5.36 -23.20
C LYS A 39 -2.69 3.84 -23.00
N GLU A 40 -2.49 3.46 -21.75
CA GLU A 40 -2.56 2.06 -21.31
C GLU A 40 -3.42 1.93 -20.07
N GLY A 41 -4.02 0.75 -19.92
CA GLY A 41 -4.63 0.27 -18.69
C GLY A 41 -3.65 -0.61 -17.93
N THR A 42 -3.38 -0.28 -16.66
CA THR A 42 -2.49 -1.05 -15.80
C THR A 42 -3.23 -1.45 -14.53
N MET A 43 -3.16 -2.73 -14.19
CA MET A 43 -3.78 -3.28 -12.97
C MET A 43 -2.71 -3.85 -12.06
N ILE A 44 -2.79 -3.48 -10.78
CA ILE A 44 -1.91 -3.97 -9.73
C ILE A 44 -2.72 -4.40 -8.51
N THR A 45 -2.15 -5.27 -7.67
CA THR A 45 -2.57 -5.39 -6.29
C THR A 45 -1.60 -4.69 -5.37
N VAL A 46 -2.13 -4.11 -4.30
CA VAL A 46 -1.35 -3.48 -3.22
C VAL A 46 -1.74 -4.14 -1.91
N VAL A 47 -0.74 -4.52 -1.12
CA VAL A 47 -0.93 -5.04 0.24
C VAL A 47 -0.28 -4.06 1.21
N TYR A 48 -1.10 -3.49 2.08
CA TYR A 48 -0.61 -2.74 3.24
C TYR A 48 -0.42 -3.70 4.41
N PRO A 49 0.78 -3.80 4.99
CA PRO A 49 0.97 -4.54 6.22
C PRO A 49 0.19 -3.90 7.38
N PRO A 50 0.04 -4.56 8.52
CA PRO A 50 -0.51 -3.95 9.72
C PRO A 50 0.17 -2.62 10.05
N GLY A 51 -0.62 -1.54 10.17
CA GLY A 51 -0.12 -0.18 10.42
C GLY A 51 0.60 0.48 9.22
N GLY A 52 0.65 -0.18 8.05
CA GLY A 52 1.32 0.35 6.86
C GLY A 52 0.64 1.61 6.32
N SER A 53 1.44 2.55 5.82
CA SER A 53 0.98 3.79 5.20
C SER A 53 1.91 4.21 4.06
N GLU A 54 1.34 4.85 3.05
CA GLU A 54 2.09 5.43 1.93
C GLU A 54 2.43 6.90 2.20
N PRO A 55 3.58 7.38 1.70
CA PRO A 55 3.86 8.81 1.66
C PRO A 55 2.91 9.53 0.69
N ILE A 56 2.81 10.86 0.83
CA ILE A 56 2.03 11.69 -0.09
C ILE A 56 2.54 11.52 -1.52
N HIS A 57 1.64 11.24 -2.45
CA HIS A 57 1.98 10.97 -3.85
C HIS A 57 0.83 11.35 -4.80
N ARG A 58 1.09 11.21 -6.09
CA ARG A 58 0.09 11.32 -7.16
C ARG A 58 0.36 10.29 -8.26
N HIS A 59 -0.57 10.14 -9.17
CA HIS A 59 -0.48 9.13 -10.23
C HIS A 59 -0.41 9.71 -11.65
N ASN A 60 -0.88 10.96 -11.88
CA ASN A 60 -1.12 11.53 -13.21
C ASN A 60 -1.98 10.57 -14.09
N ALA A 61 -2.93 9.91 -13.48
CA ALA A 61 -3.76 8.88 -14.06
C ALA A 61 -5.15 8.90 -13.46
N HIS A 62 -6.12 8.31 -14.16
CA HIS A 62 -7.35 7.88 -13.50
C HIS A 62 -7.05 6.60 -12.73
N VAL A 63 -7.38 6.55 -11.46
CA VAL A 63 -7.17 5.38 -10.61
C VAL A 63 -8.50 4.92 -10.03
N PHE A 64 -8.80 3.65 -10.25
CA PHE A 64 -9.98 2.98 -9.69
C PHE A 64 -9.51 1.93 -8.70
N VAL A 65 -9.90 2.08 -7.44
CA VAL A 65 -9.54 1.18 -6.35
C VAL A 65 -10.73 0.31 -5.99
N TYR A 66 -10.46 -0.98 -5.75
CA TYR A 66 -11.42 -1.92 -5.19
C TYR A 66 -10.77 -2.71 -4.06
N VAL A 67 -11.32 -2.58 -2.85
CA VAL A 67 -10.79 -3.25 -1.66
C VAL A 67 -11.18 -4.73 -1.68
N LEU A 68 -10.17 -5.61 -1.56
CA LEU A 68 -10.34 -7.07 -1.55
C LEU A 68 -10.41 -7.63 -0.13
N GLU A 69 -9.54 -7.15 0.75
CA GLU A 69 -9.37 -7.68 2.12
C GLU A 69 -9.03 -6.54 3.08
N GLY A 70 -9.51 -6.64 4.31
CA GLY A 70 -9.24 -5.69 5.37
C GLY A 70 -9.94 -4.35 5.17
N THR A 71 -9.38 -3.30 5.75
CA THR A 71 -9.92 -1.94 5.72
C THR A 71 -8.80 -0.95 5.47
N VAL A 72 -8.98 -0.07 4.50
CA VAL A 72 -8.02 1.00 4.17
C VAL A 72 -8.66 2.37 4.41
N ILE A 73 -7.83 3.36 4.71
CA ILE A 73 -8.24 4.75 4.83
C ILE A 73 -7.54 5.52 3.73
N MET A 74 -8.35 6.23 2.92
CA MET A 74 -7.86 6.96 1.76
C MET A 74 -8.42 8.38 1.73
N GLN A 75 -7.61 9.33 1.26
CA GLN A 75 -8.01 10.71 1.06
C GLN A 75 -7.17 11.36 -0.03
N VAL A 76 -7.82 12.07 -0.94
CA VAL A 76 -7.18 13.05 -1.83
C VAL A 76 -7.23 14.44 -1.21
N ARG A 77 -6.27 15.29 -1.55
CA ARG A 77 -6.19 16.66 -1.03
C ARG A 77 -7.46 17.44 -1.33
N GLY A 78 -8.03 18.05 -0.28
CA GLY A 78 -9.30 18.79 -0.37
C GLY A 78 -10.55 17.91 -0.38
N GLY A 79 -10.38 16.58 -0.47
CA GLY A 79 -11.48 15.63 -0.38
C GLY A 79 -11.73 15.14 1.05
N ARG A 80 -12.78 14.35 1.22
CA ARG A 80 -13.11 13.72 2.50
C ARG A 80 -12.26 12.47 2.72
N GLU A 81 -11.81 12.25 3.96
CA GLU A 81 -11.25 10.97 4.38
C GLU A 81 -12.31 9.87 4.30
N MET A 82 -11.96 8.76 3.67
CA MET A 82 -12.83 7.61 3.45
C MET A 82 -12.23 6.37 4.10
N THR A 83 -13.02 5.70 4.95
CA THR A 83 -12.70 4.37 5.49
C THR A 83 -13.42 3.33 4.64
N LEU A 84 -12.66 2.45 3.99
CA LEU A 84 -13.14 1.53 2.97
C LEU A 84 -12.90 0.08 3.39
N ALA A 85 -13.96 -0.68 3.55
CA ALA A 85 -13.92 -2.12 3.78
C ALA A 85 -13.89 -2.90 2.47
N ALA A 86 -13.67 -4.22 2.54
CA ALA A 86 -13.73 -5.12 1.39
C ALA A 86 -15.04 -4.94 0.61
N GLY A 87 -14.95 -4.86 -0.73
CA GLY A 87 -16.06 -4.60 -1.64
C GLY A 87 -16.34 -3.12 -1.91
N GLN A 88 -15.68 -2.19 -1.21
CA GLN A 88 -15.84 -0.75 -1.43
C GLN A 88 -14.78 -0.21 -2.39
N THR A 89 -15.07 0.95 -2.97
CA THR A 89 -14.27 1.55 -4.03
C THR A 89 -13.81 2.95 -3.69
N PHE A 90 -12.71 3.38 -4.32
CA PHE A 90 -12.20 4.73 -4.29
C PHE A 90 -11.78 5.15 -5.69
N TYR A 91 -11.82 6.44 -5.97
CA TYR A 91 -11.39 6.99 -7.25
C TYR A 91 -10.48 8.18 -7.05
N GLU A 92 -9.44 8.25 -7.89
CA GLU A 92 -8.53 9.40 -7.97
C GLU A 92 -8.48 9.89 -9.43
N SER A 93 -8.58 11.20 -9.62
CA SER A 93 -8.40 11.84 -10.92
C SER A 93 -6.91 12.09 -11.22
N PRO A 94 -6.54 12.37 -12.48
CA PRO A 94 -5.14 12.66 -12.85
C PRO A 94 -4.50 13.83 -12.11
N SER A 95 -5.30 14.78 -11.63
CA SER A 95 -4.82 15.97 -10.90
C SER A 95 -4.80 15.80 -9.39
N ASP A 96 -5.35 14.72 -8.87
CA ASP A 96 -5.45 14.50 -7.43
C ASP A 96 -4.07 14.22 -6.80
N ILE A 97 -3.92 14.67 -5.56
CA ILE A 97 -2.80 14.32 -4.70
C ILE A 97 -3.34 13.43 -3.59
N HIS A 98 -2.87 12.19 -3.54
CA HIS A 98 -3.22 11.23 -2.50
C HIS A 98 -2.46 11.60 -1.23
N VAL A 99 -3.17 12.07 -0.22
CA VAL A 99 -2.57 12.57 1.03
C VAL A 99 -2.67 11.56 2.17
N ILE A 100 -3.63 10.65 2.12
CA ILE A 100 -3.77 9.54 3.07
C ILE A 100 -4.01 8.26 2.29
N GLY A 101 -3.11 7.30 2.44
CA GLY A 101 -3.25 5.92 2.03
C GLY A 101 -2.67 5.04 3.13
N ARG A 102 -3.51 4.37 3.93
CA ARG A 102 -3.03 3.57 5.05
C ARG A 102 -3.97 2.41 5.39
N ASN A 103 -3.40 1.39 6.02
CA ASN A 103 -4.18 0.33 6.66
C ASN A 103 -4.87 0.88 7.91
N ALA A 104 -6.16 0.62 8.07
CA ALA A 104 -6.90 0.98 9.27
C ALA A 104 -6.55 0.10 10.47
N SER A 105 -6.04 -1.13 10.23
CA SER A 105 -5.67 -2.10 11.25
C SER A 105 -4.17 -2.06 11.57
N LYS A 106 -3.83 -2.24 12.84
CA LYS A 106 -2.46 -2.44 13.31
C LYS A 106 -2.08 -3.91 13.48
N THR A 107 -3.04 -4.82 13.26
CA THR A 107 -2.87 -6.26 13.50
C THR A 107 -3.08 -7.11 12.25
N GLU A 108 -3.92 -6.66 11.32
CA GLU A 108 -4.27 -7.40 10.11
C GLU A 108 -3.84 -6.66 8.84
N PRO A 109 -3.41 -7.35 7.78
CA PRO A 109 -3.11 -6.72 6.51
C PRO A 109 -4.38 -6.23 5.80
N ALA A 110 -4.22 -5.31 4.85
CA ALA A 110 -5.26 -4.90 3.93
C ALA A 110 -4.77 -5.06 2.50
N LYS A 111 -5.67 -5.44 1.58
CA LYS A 111 -5.34 -5.67 0.17
C LYS A 111 -6.39 -5.04 -0.73
N PHE A 112 -5.93 -4.40 -1.78
CA PHE A 112 -6.81 -3.82 -2.79
C PHE A 112 -6.22 -3.97 -4.20
N ILE A 113 -7.08 -3.85 -5.20
CA ILE A 113 -6.71 -3.67 -6.60
C ILE A 113 -6.72 -2.18 -6.89
N ALA A 114 -5.71 -1.70 -7.62
CA ALA A 114 -5.73 -0.41 -8.27
C ALA A 114 -5.61 -0.60 -9.78
N PHE A 115 -6.56 -0.02 -10.52
CA PHE A 115 -6.57 0.02 -11.97
C PHE A 115 -6.32 1.45 -12.44
N PHE A 116 -5.30 1.61 -13.28
CA PHE A 116 -4.87 2.90 -13.81
C PHE A 116 -5.20 3.03 -15.29
N VAL A 117 -5.71 4.19 -15.68
CA VAL A 117 -5.70 4.65 -17.07
C VAL A 117 -4.72 5.80 -17.13
N LYS A 118 -3.58 5.59 -17.78
CA LYS A 118 -2.42 6.48 -17.76
C LYS A 118 -1.72 6.57 -19.11
N ASP A 119 -0.77 7.47 -19.23
CA ASP A 119 0.12 7.51 -20.38
C ASP A 119 0.98 6.25 -20.42
N LYS A 120 1.19 5.71 -21.62
CA LYS A 120 1.99 4.50 -21.84
C LYS A 120 3.41 4.70 -21.29
N GLY A 121 3.86 3.74 -20.48
CA GLY A 121 5.17 3.77 -19.84
C GLY A 121 5.31 4.75 -18.67
N ALA A 122 4.29 5.56 -18.34
CA ALA A 122 4.35 6.44 -17.18
C ALA A 122 4.35 5.65 -15.87
N PRO A 123 5.03 6.15 -14.81
CA PRO A 123 5.02 5.50 -13.50
C PRO A 123 3.62 5.54 -12.88
N THR A 124 3.31 4.54 -12.05
CA THR A 124 2.06 4.48 -11.28
C THR A 124 2.13 5.27 -9.97
N HIS A 125 3.30 5.72 -9.56
CA HIS A 125 3.51 6.43 -8.30
C HIS A 125 4.54 7.54 -8.51
N ILE A 126 4.17 8.77 -8.17
CA ILE A 126 5.01 9.97 -8.29
C ILE A 126 4.98 10.68 -6.93
N PRO A 127 6.14 10.84 -6.25
CA PRO A 127 6.19 11.58 -4.99
C PRO A 127 5.61 12.99 -5.12
N ALA A 128 4.87 13.44 -4.12
CA ALA A 128 4.27 14.77 -4.04
C ALA A 128 4.51 15.40 -2.66
N LYS A 129 4.21 16.71 -2.53
CA LYS A 129 4.31 17.45 -1.28
C LYS A 129 2.95 18.01 -0.88
#